data_9258546f12cc9378d66ebf419d81acb0
#
_entry.id   9258546f12cc9378d66ebf419d81acb0
#
_cell.length_a   1.000
_cell.length_b   1.000
_cell.length_c   1.000
_cell.angle_alpha   90.00
_cell.angle_beta   90.00
_cell.angle_gamma   90.00
#
_symmetry.space_group_name_H-M   'P 1'
#
loop_
_entity.id
_entity.type
_entity.pdbx_description
1 polymer ?
#
loop_
_entity_poly.entity_id
_entity_poly.type
_entity_poly.pdbx_seq_one_letter_code
_entity_poly.pdbx_strand_id
1 'polypeptide(L)'
;MATLYHYTTGAGLIGMLKDYSAENPNLMMWATHYMFMNDPDEFIIGEQLCIQKIAEVEEELHIAKADRISIILQNQDLESFRRQVKRKIGADPQSLGGGCPYLISLSQAEDSLHMWNMYAVNGNGIAIAFDEDKLRCLHKQ
;
A
#
# COMPACT_ATOMS: atom_id res chain seq x y z
N MET A 1 -3.45 -21.90 -4.04
CA MET A 1 -2.93 -20.97 -3.01
C MET A 1 -1.83 -20.18 -3.68
N ALA A 2 -1.98 -18.87 -3.76
CA ALA A 2 -0.90 -18.02 -4.25
C ALA A 2 0.00 -17.64 -3.07
N THR A 3 1.30 -17.56 -3.34
CA THR A 3 2.30 -17.08 -2.39
C THR A 3 2.67 -15.66 -2.75
N LEU A 4 2.73 -14.78 -1.76
CA LEU A 4 3.18 -13.41 -1.91
C LEU A 4 4.49 -13.23 -1.16
N TYR A 5 5.41 -12.47 -1.75
CA TYR A 5 6.77 -12.29 -1.23
C TYR A 5 6.99 -10.83 -0.83
N HIS A 6 7.48 -10.61 0.38
CA HIS A 6 7.97 -9.32 0.83
C HIS A 6 9.49 -9.32 0.79
N TYR A 7 10.06 -8.50 -0.07
CA TYR A 7 11.50 -8.33 -0.20
C TYR A 7 11.99 -7.27 0.78
N THR A 8 13.00 -7.60 1.55
CA THR A 8 13.56 -6.71 2.57
C THR A 8 15.04 -6.99 2.81
N THR A 9 15.68 -6.17 3.63
CA THR A 9 17.04 -6.40 4.09
C THR A 9 17.09 -7.28 5.34
N GLY A 10 18.27 -7.84 5.67
CA GLY A 10 18.45 -8.55 6.93
C GLY A 10 18.12 -7.67 8.16
N ALA A 11 18.47 -6.39 8.12
CA ALA A 11 18.11 -5.43 9.16
C ALA A 11 16.60 -5.21 9.25
N GLY A 12 15.90 -5.19 8.10
CA GLY A 12 14.45 -5.12 8.05
C GLY A 12 13.81 -6.34 8.72
N LEU A 13 14.28 -7.56 8.41
CA LEU A 13 13.80 -8.77 9.06
C LEU A 13 14.00 -8.76 10.57
N ILE A 14 15.19 -8.33 11.04
CA ILE A 14 15.47 -8.20 12.47
C ILE A 14 14.48 -7.24 13.13
N GLY A 15 14.19 -6.11 12.47
CA GLY A 15 13.20 -5.15 12.95
C GLY A 15 11.78 -5.76 13.04
N MET A 16 11.38 -6.56 12.05
CA MET A 16 10.09 -7.25 12.04
C MET A 16 9.96 -8.30 13.14
N LEU A 17 11.07 -8.92 13.53
CA LEU A 17 11.14 -9.97 14.55
C LEU A 17 11.44 -9.43 15.96
N LYS A 18 11.54 -8.12 16.12
CA LYS A 18 11.99 -7.50 17.38
C LYS A 18 11.20 -7.96 18.61
N ASP A 19 9.87 -8.09 18.45
CA ASP A 19 8.98 -8.48 19.54
C ASP A 19 8.43 -9.91 19.36
N TYR A 20 9.04 -10.69 18.44
CA TYR A 20 8.65 -12.06 18.18
C TYR A 20 9.18 -13.00 19.27
N SER A 21 8.30 -13.75 19.87
CA SER A 21 8.63 -14.81 20.85
C SER A 21 7.65 -15.99 20.74
N ALA A 22 7.90 -17.05 21.48
CA ALA A 22 6.96 -18.18 21.55
C ALA A 22 5.59 -17.76 22.13
N GLU A 23 5.59 -16.78 23.04
CA GLU A 23 4.39 -16.22 23.66
C GLU A 23 3.72 -15.15 22.79
N ASN A 24 4.50 -14.49 21.92
CA ASN A 24 4.01 -13.46 20.99
C ASN A 24 4.50 -13.74 19.56
N PRO A 25 3.91 -14.70 18.82
CA PRO A 25 4.36 -15.10 17.50
C PRO A 25 3.90 -14.12 16.39
N ASN A 26 3.85 -12.83 16.69
CA ASN A 26 3.43 -11.81 15.75
C ASN A 26 4.61 -11.21 15.00
N LEU A 27 4.53 -11.20 13.68
CA LEU A 27 5.46 -10.49 12.82
C LEU A 27 4.99 -9.04 12.68
N MET A 28 5.87 -8.09 13.05
CA MET A 28 5.58 -6.67 12.89
C MET A 28 6.02 -6.19 11.51
N MET A 29 5.10 -5.70 10.70
CA MET A 29 5.40 -5.09 9.42
C MET A 29 5.11 -3.59 9.48
N TRP A 30 6.04 -2.77 8.95
CA TRP A 30 5.85 -1.33 8.85
C TRP A 30 5.26 -0.99 7.49
N ALA A 31 4.06 -0.41 7.53
CA ALA A 31 3.48 0.16 6.33
C ALA A 31 4.11 1.54 6.05
N THR A 32 4.52 1.74 4.82
CA THR A 32 5.09 3.01 4.36
C THR A 32 3.98 3.93 3.89
N HIS A 33 4.00 5.18 4.31
CA HIS A 33 3.11 6.19 3.77
C HIS A 33 3.34 6.30 2.25
N TYR A 34 2.27 6.31 1.45
CA TYR A 34 2.34 6.22 -0.01
C TYR A 34 3.31 7.23 -0.66
N MET A 35 3.45 8.42 -0.08
CA MET A 35 4.35 9.48 -0.61
C MET A 35 5.84 9.17 -0.45
N PHE A 36 6.19 8.19 0.37
CA PHE A 36 7.57 7.76 0.59
C PHE A 36 7.87 6.41 -0.06
N MET A 37 6.96 5.92 -0.91
CA MET A 37 7.23 4.75 -1.73
C MET A 37 8.24 5.06 -2.83
N ASN A 38 8.95 4.04 -3.30
CA ASN A 38 9.94 4.15 -4.38
C ASN A 38 9.31 4.65 -5.67
N ASP A 39 8.05 4.28 -5.91
CA ASP A 39 7.24 4.78 -7.03
C ASP A 39 5.92 5.35 -6.49
N PRO A 40 5.87 6.67 -6.23
CA PRO A 40 4.63 7.32 -5.80
C PRO A 40 3.54 7.34 -6.88
N ASP A 41 3.90 7.10 -8.15
CA ASP A 41 2.94 7.10 -9.25
C ASP A 41 2.10 5.82 -9.28
N GLU A 42 2.58 4.71 -8.70
CA GLU A 42 1.77 3.49 -8.52
C GLU A 42 0.47 3.77 -7.76
N PHE A 43 0.53 4.62 -6.74
CA PHE A 43 -0.67 5.00 -5.99
C PHE A 43 -1.66 5.79 -6.85
N ILE A 44 -1.16 6.69 -7.70
CA ILE A 44 -1.99 7.51 -8.59
C ILE A 44 -2.68 6.63 -9.64
N ILE A 45 -1.92 5.71 -10.23
CA ILE A 45 -2.46 4.75 -11.19
C ILE A 45 -3.55 3.90 -10.53
N GLY A 46 -3.30 3.40 -9.31
CA GLY A 46 -4.27 2.66 -8.52
C GLY A 46 -5.55 3.46 -8.24
N GLU A 47 -5.41 4.73 -7.86
CA GLU A 47 -6.54 5.63 -7.62
C GLU A 47 -7.34 5.88 -8.90
N GLN A 48 -6.68 6.14 -10.02
CA GLN A 48 -7.36 6.32 -11.31
C GLN A 48 -8.13 5.08 -11.73
N LEU A 49 -7.55 3.88 -11.55
CA LEU A 49 -8.22 2.61 -11.84
C LEU A 49 -9.44 2.41 -10.92
N CYS A 50 -9.35 2.76 -9.64
CA CYS A 50 -10.49 2.71 -8.73
C CYS A 50 -11.62 3.65 -9.17
N ILE A 51 -11.31 4.91 -9.52
CA ILE A 51 -12.28 5.88 -9.99
C ILE A 51 -12.97 5.39 -11.28
N GLN A 52 -12.16 4.85 -12.22
CA GLN A 52 -12.69 4.26 -13.45
C GLN A 52 -13.66 3.11 -13.13
N LYS A 53 -13.28 2.21 -12.22
CA LYS A 53 -14.13 1.06 -11.86
C LYS A 53 -15.42 1.48 -11.15
N ILE A 54 -15.36 2.52 -10.31
CA ILE A 54 -16.54 3.11 -9.70
C ILE A 54 -17.47 3.65 -10.79
N ALA A 55 -16.94 4.38 -11.79
CA ALA A 55 -17.73 4.92 -12.89
C ALA A 55 -18.43 3.81 -13.71
N GLU A 56 -17.74 2.70 -13.99
CA GLU A 56 -18.32 1.54 -14.67
C GLU A 56 -19.50 0.96 -13.88
N VAL A 57 -19.35 0.75 -12.56
CA VAL A 57 -20.42 0.24 -11.68
C VAL A 57 -21.59 1.21 -11.60
N GLU A 58 -21.32 2.52 -11.54
CA GLU A 58 -22.36 3.56 -11.53
C GLU A 58 -23.17 3.57 -12.84
N GLU A 59 -22.54 3.27 -13.98
CA GLU A 59 -23.25 3.09 -15.25
C GLU A 59 -24.10 1.83 -15.27
N GLU A 60 -23.56 0.70 -14.83
CA GLU A 60 -24.30 -0.56 -14.73
C GLU A 60 -25.54 -0.42 -13.83
N LEU A 61 -25.42 0.32 -12.72
CA LEU A 61 -26.50 0.60 -11.78
C LEU A 61 -27.44 1.74 -12.22
N HIS A 62 -27.20 2.34 -13.39
CA HIS A 62 -27.97 3.46 -13.93
C HIS A 62 -28.06 4.68 -13.00
N ILE A 63 -27.00 4.95 -12.24
CA ILE A 63 -26.93 6.10 -11.32
C ILE A 63 -26.94 7.40 -12.11
N ALA A 64 -27.83 8.35 -11.73
CA ALA A 64 -27.91 9.65 -12.36
C ALA A 64 -26.58 10.43 -12.23
N LYS A 65 -26.19 11.17 -13.27
CA LYS A 65 -24.90 11.90 -13.28
C LYS A 65 -24.68 12.81 -12.07
N ALA A 66 -25.76 13.42 -11.57
CA ALA A 66 -25.69 14.30 -10.39
C ALA A 66 -25.30 13.57 -9.09
N ASP A 67 -25.56 12.28 -9.02
CA ASP A 67 -25.35 11.45 -7.82
C ASP A 67 -24.08 10.58 -7.93
N ARG A 68 -23.31 10.71 -9.03
CA ARG A 68 -22.13 9.89 -9.29
C ARG A 68 -20.93 10.36 -8.45
N ILE A 69 -20.44 9.47 -7.62
CA ILE A 69 -19.24 9.69 -6.78
C ILE A 69 -17.98 9.79 -7.65
N SER A 70 -17.90 9.02 -8.75
CA SER A 70 -16.76 9.06 -9.68
C SER A 70 -16.49 10.46 -10.24
N ILE A 71 -17.54 11.24 -10.54
CA ILE A 71 -17.40 12.61 -11.02
C ILE A 71 -16.85 13.52 -9.92
N ILE A 72 -17.27 13.33 -8.67
CA ILE A 72 -16.75 14.10 -7.53
C ILE A 72 -15.27 13.80 -7.32
N LEU A 73 -14.88 12.53 -7.39
CA LEU A 73 -13.51 12.09 -7.22
C LEU A 73 -12.58 12.57 -8.34
N GLN A 74 -13.04 12.55 -9.61
CA GLN A 74 -12.28 13.06 -10.74
C GLN A 74 -12.02 14.58 -10.66
N ASN A 75 -12.94 15.34 -10.06
CA ASN A 75 -12.82 16.80 -9.94
C ASN A 75 -12.02 17.23 -8.69
N GLN A 76 -11.64 16.30 -7.82
CA GLN A 76 -10.72 16.63 -6.74
C GLN A 76 -9.33 16.88 -7.31
N ASP A 77 -8.80 18.07 -7.05
CA ASP A 77 -7.43 18.43 -7.42
C ASP A 77 -6.44 17.66 -6.53
N LEU A 78 -6.07 16.46 -6.99
CA LEU A 78 -5.10 15.57 -6.34
C LEU A 78 -3.74 16.24 -6.12
N GLU A 79 -3.35 17.14 -7.03
CA GLU A 79 -2.13 17.92 -6.88
C GLU A 79 -2.20 18.90 -5.70
N SER A 80 -3.35 19.54 -5.47
CA SER A 80 -3.51 20.41 -4.31
C SER A 80 -3.54 19.64 -3.01
N PHE A 81 -4.16 18.45 -2.99
CA PHE A 81 -4.12 17.53 -1.86
C PHE A 81 -2.68 17.08 -1.57
N ARG A 82 -1.92 16.63 -2.60
CA ARG A 82 -0.50 16.29 -2.49
C ARG A 82 0.35 17.45 -1.94
N ARG A 83 0.13 18.68 -2.42
CA ARG A 83 0.83 19.87 -1.93
C ARG A 83 0.50 20.18 -0.47
N GLN A 84 -0.76 20.01 -0.07
CA GLN A 84 -1.17 20.20 1.32
C GLN A 84 -0.54 19.16 2.25
N VAL A 85 -0.50 17.90 1.84
CA VAL A 85 0.15 16.82 2.59
C VAL A 85 1.65 17.09 2.71
N LYS A 86 2.35 17.47 1.61
CA LYS A 86 3.77 17.86 1.65
C LYS A 86 4.05 19.01 2.62
N ARG A 87 3.18 20.00 2.69
CA ARG A 87 3.33 21.13 3.63
C ARG A 87 3.10 20.74 5.09
N LYS A 88 2.31 19.68 5.33
CA LYS A 88 1.93 19.24 6.68
C LYS A 88 2.74 18.06 7.21
N ILE A 89 3.73 17.55 6.46
CA ILE A 89 4.61 16.43 6.87
C ILE A 89 5.40 16.72 8.17
N GLY A 90 5.39 17.96 8.68
CA GLY A 90 5.85 18.27 10.05
C GLY A 90 4.74 18.31 11.10
N ALA A 91 3.48 18.09 10.72
CA ALA A 91 2.34 18.08 11.63
C ALA A 91 1.89 16.63 11.88
N ASP A 92 1.32 16.41 13.05
CA ASP A 92 0.75 15.13 13.47
C ASP A 92 -0.08 14.51 12.33
N PRO A 93 0.23 13.26 11.89
CA PRO A 93 -0.53 12.55 10.85
C PRO A 93 -2.04 12.48 11.13
N GLN A 94 -2.45 12.50 12.41
CA GLN A 94 -3.86 12.53 12.81
C GLN A 94 -4.55 13.86 12.47
N SER A 95 -3.80 14.94 12.25
CA SER A 95 -4.35 16.24 11.87
C SER A 95 -4.71 16.37 10.39
N LEU A 96 -4.41 15.37 9.58
CA LEU A 96 -4.62 15.40 8.13
C LEU A 96 -6.04 15.09 7.69
N GLY A 97 -6.96 14.80 8.63
CA GLY A 97 -8.43 14.81 8.40
C GLY A 97 -8.99 13.85 7.34
N GLY A 98 -8.18 12.97 6.80
CA GLY A 98 -8.59 11.93 5.87
C GLY A 98 -7.46 10.92 5.86
N GLY A 99 -7.76 9.65 6.12
CA GLY A 99 -6.78 8.59 6.27
C GLY A 99 -5.82 8.53 5.08
N CYS A 100 -4.59 8.99 5.28
CA CYS A 100 -3.55 8.76 4.29
C CYS A 100 -3.26 7.26 4.22
N PRO A 101 -3.19 6.65 3.04
CA PRO A 101 -2.91 5.23 2.92
C PRO A 101 -1.46 4.93 3.28
N TYR A 102 -1.29 3.89 4.07
CA TYR A 102 -0.02 3.26 4.35
C TYR A 102 0.00 1.90 3.66
N LEU A 103 1.06 1.61 2.94
CA LEU A 103 1.15 0.49 2.03
C LEU A 103 2.28 -0.45 2.43
N ILE A 104 2.03 -1.74 2.28
CA ILE A 104 3.03 -2.79 2.34
C ILE A 104 3.02 -3.48 0.97
N SER A 105 4.13 -3.40 0.25
CA SER A 105 4.25 -4.00 -1.07
C SER A 105 4.59 -5.48 -0.96
N LEU A 106 3.86 -6.29 -1.71
CA LEU A 106 4.07 -7.72 -1.86
C LEU A 106 4.15 -8.06 -3.35
N SER A 107 4.99 -9.00 -3.71
CA SER A 107 5.20 -9.46 -5.10
C SER A 107 4.74 -10.91 -5.26
N GLN A 108 4.20 -11.26 -6.42
CA GLN A 108 3.96 -12.65 -6.80
C GLN A 108 5.22 -13.35 -7.33
N ALA A 109 6.27 -12.59 -7.62
CA ALA A 109 7.53 -13.15 -8.11
C ALA A 109 8.37 -13.66 -6.94
N GLU A 110 8.66 -14.95 -6.95
CA GLU A 110 9.49 -15.63 -5.93
C GLU A 110 10.95 -15.23 -6.00
N ASP A 111 11.49 -15.11 -7.23
CA ASP A 111 12.90 -14.79 -7.50
C ASP A 111 12.97 -13.79 -8.64
N SER A 112 12.95 -12.51 -8.30
CA SER A 112 13.00 -11.42 -9.28
C SER A 112 14.25 -10.58 -9.06
N LEU A 113 15.15 -10.59 -10.07
CA LEU A 113 16.38 -9.77 -10.04
C LEU A 113 16.05 -8.29 -9.82
N HIS A 114 14.96 -7.81 -10.40
CA HIS A 114 14.50 -6.44 -10.21
C HIS A 114 14.18 -6.16 -8.72
N MET A 115 13.42 -7.05 -8.08
CA MET A 115 13.05 -6.92 -6.67
C MET A 115 14.28 -7.02 -5.76
N TRP A 116 15.21 -7.91 -6.07
CA TRP A 116 16.48 -8.01 -5.35
C TRP A 116 17.30 -6.73 -5.44
N ASN A 117 17.38 -6.13 -6.62
CA ASN A 117 18.10 -4.86 -6.80
C ASN A 117 17.45 -3.68 -6.08
N MET A 118 16.12 -3.66 -6.01
CA MET A 118 15.38 -2.56 -5.39
C MET A 118 15.35 -2.63 -3.86
N TYR A 119 15.24 -3.83 -3.29
CA TYR A 119 14.94 -4.02 -1.87
C TYR A 119 16.02 -4.79 -1.10
N ALA A 120 16.93 -5.45 -1.82
CA ALA A 120 18.03 -6.24 -1.24
C ALA A 120 19.36 -5.57 -1.52
N VAL A 121 19.72 -4.59 -0.71
CA VAL A 121 20.96 -3.83 -0.89
C VAL A 121 22.18 -4.78 -0.91
N ASN A 122 22.92 -4.79 -2.03
CA ASN A 122 24.18 -5.53 -2.19
C ASN A 122 24.08 -7.07 -2.03
N GLY A 123 22.97 -7.67 -2.42
CA GLY A 123 22.80 -9.12 -2.36
C GLY A 123 22.53 -9.71 -0.96
N ASN A 124 22.34 -8.86 0.05
CA ASN A 124 22.01 -9.28 1.42
C ASN A 124 20.51 -9.17 1.72
N GLY A 125 19.68 -9.44 0.73
CA GLY A 125 18.24 -9.40 0.86
C GLY A 125 17.64 -10.70 1.35
N ILE A 126 16.39 -10.57 1.78
CA ILE A 126 15.54 -11.68 2.21
C ILE A 126 14.18 -11.50 1.56
N ALA A 127 13.61 -12.57 1.03
CA ALA A 127 12.22 -12.62 0.59
C ALA A 127 11.42 -13.45 1.59
N ILE A 128 10.43 -12.82 2.22
CA ILE A 128 9.55 -13.49 3.18
C ILE A 128 8.30 -13.91 2.43
N ALA A 129 8.01 -15.21 2.44
CA ALA A 129 6.85 -15.79 1.79
C ALA A 129 5.62 -15.74 2.71
N PHE A 130 4.51 -15.24 2.19
CA PHE A 130 3.21 -15.19 2.85
C PHE A 130 2.18 -15.99 2.07
N ASP A 131 1.31 -16.67 2.79
CA ASP A 131 0.12 -17.30 2.25
C ASP A 131 -0.94 -16.21 2.00
N GLU A 132 -1.33 -16.02 0.73
CA GLU A 132 -2.29 -14.98 0.36
C GLU A 132 -3.65 -15.16 1.04
N ASP A 133 -4.13 -16.40 1.15
CA ASP A 133 -5.45 -16.67 1.75
C ASP A 133 -5.46 -16.31 3.24
N LYS A 134 -4.35 -16.55 3.94
CA LYS A 134 -4.19 -16.15 5.35
C LYS A 134 -4.10 -14.64 5.50
N LEU A 135 -3.38 -13.94 4.63
CA LEU A 135 -3.34 -12.47 4.64
C LEU A 135 -4.72 -11.85 4.44
N ARG A 136 -5.52 -12.39 3.51
CA ARG A 136 -6.90 -11.92 3.26
C ARG A 136 -7.81 -12.14 4.48
N CYS A 137 -7.53 -13.13 5.30
CA CYS A 137 -8.30 -13.39 6.53
C CYS A 137 -8.02 -12.35 7.64
N LEU A 138 -6.84 -11.71 7.66
CA LEU A 138 -6.50 -10.68 8.67
C LEU A 138 -7.42 -9.45 8.58
N HIS A 139 -8.01 -9.20 7.42
CA HIS A 139 -8.92 -8.07 7.21
C HIS A 139 -10.32 -8.26 7.84
N LYS A 140 -10.62 -9.44 8.38
CA LYS A 140 -11.96 -9.77 8.91
C LYS A 140 -12.04 -9.71 10.44
N GLN A 141 -10.97 -9.33 11.10
CA GLN A 141 -10.90 -9.10 12.54
C GLN A 141 -10.92 -7.60 12.86
#